data_945e7a4849b532c9a2fdc24adbe6946e
#
_entry.id   945e7a4849b532c9a2fdc24adbe6946e
#
_cell.length_a   1.000
_cell.length_b   1.000
_cell.length_c   1.000
_cell.angle_alpha   90.00
_cell.angle_beta   90.00
_cell.angle_gamma   90.00
#
_symmetry.space_group_name_H-M   'P 1'
#
loop_
_entity.id
_entity.type
_entity.pdbx_description
1 polymer ?
#
loop_
_entity_poly.entity_id
_entity_poly.type
_entity_poly.pdbx_seq_one_letter_code
_entity_poly.pdbx_strand_id
1 'polypeptide(L)'
;MHKALSRAAVLLLFSSAVACSPSGDGEQRLADREEIEQVLARANLGFELSDADLFAGAFAADAVYELAGEGPVFGCQKMRYDGRDDIRTIITDRLERARNADPATLSYDPQSLRRYNRNSDSLIELTGLDTAKHFSTWLVVMKTNVDIHMSAVGRYEDELVKHDGVWLIAKRRRIE
;
A
#
# COMPACT_ATOMS: atom_id res chain seq x y z
N MET A 1 -71.99 43.07 -31.79
CA MET A 1 -70.99 43.41 -30.79
C MET A 1 -70.19 42.11 -30.45
N HIS A 2 -69.05 41.87 -31.09
CA HIS A 2 -68.20 40.67 -30.84
C HIS A 2 -66.95 41.13 -30.09
N LYS A 3 -66.78 40.62 -28.91
CA LYS A 3 -65.52 40.77 -28.12
C LYS A 3 -64.55 39.65 -28.51
N ALA A 4 -63.39 40.08 -29.03
CA ALA A 4 -62.26 39.19 -29.29
C ALA A 4 -61.51 38.97 -27.98
N LEU A 5 -61.31 37.69 -27.65
CA LEU A 5 -60.44 37.26 -26.53
C LEU A 5 -59.04 37.00 -27.10
N SER A 6 -58.08 37.82 -26.64
CA SER A 6 -56.67 37.64 -26.92
C SER A 6 -56.11 36.51 -26.05
N ARG A 7 -55.54 35.47 -26.66
CA ARG A 7 -54.80 34.40 -26.00
C ARG A 7 -53.31 34.78 -25.97
N ALA A 8 -52.82 35.12 -24.81
CA ALA A 8 -51.38 35.29 -24.55
C ALA A 8 -50.75 33.89 -24.39
N ALA A 9 -49.84 33.52 -25.31
CA ALA A 9 -49.02 32.32 -25.19
C ALA A 9 -47.82 32.61 -24.30
N VAL A 10 -47.74 31.93 -23.14
CA VAL A 10 -46.59 31.97 -22.26
C VAL A 10 -45.57 30.92 -22.76
N LEU A 11 -44.44 31.37 -23.29
CA LEU A 11 -43.35 30.55 -23.70
C LEU A 11 -42.49 30.22 -22.46
N LEU A 12 -42.61 29.02 -21.93
CA LEU A 12 -41.72 28.49 -20.89
C LEU A 12 -40.41 28.03 -21.53
N LEU A 13 -39.35 28.82 -21.35
CA LEU A 13 -37.99 28.43 -21.66
C LEU A 13 -37.47 27.44 -20.60
N PHE A 14 -37.43 26.18 -20.91
CA PHE A 14 -36.70 25.16 -20.12
C PHE A 14 -35.20 25.35 -20.35
N SER A 15 -34.51 25.97 -19.40
CA SER A 15 -33.04 25.92 -19.33
C SER A 15 -32.62 24.55 -18.88
N SER A 16 -32.18 23.73 -19.83
CA SER A 16 -31.51 22.45 -19.53
C SER A 16 -30.12 22.74 -18.93
N ALA A 17 -30.00 22.67 -17.63
CA ALA A 17 -28.71 22.63 -16.97
C ALA A 17 -28.05 21.30 -17.35
N VAL A 18 -27.05 21.33 -18.24
CA VAL A 18 -26.16 20.21 -18.48
C VAL A 18 -25.31 20.08 -17.22
N ALA A 19 -25.72 19.20 -16.32
CA ALA A 19 -24.85 18.73 -15.24
C ALA A 19 -23.71 17.96 -15.92
N CYS A 20 -22.48 18.50 -15.91
CA CYS A 20 -21.28 17.75 -16.19
C CYS A 20 -21.15 16.69 -15.08
N SER A 21 -21.70 15.50 -15.30
CA SER A 21 -21.32 14.33 -14.50
C SER A 21 -19.85 14.07 -14.78
N PRO A 22 -18.98 13.92 -13.76
CA PRO A 22 -17.64 13.42 -13.98
C PRO A 22 -17.77 12.09 -14.76
N SER A 23 -16.97 11.90 -15.78
CA SER A 23 -16.99 10.66 -16.56
C SER A 23 -16.75 9.50 -15.58
N GLY A 24 -17.52 8.41 -15.63
CA GLY A 24 -17.39 7.26 -14.74
C GLY A 24 -15.97 6.73 -14.62
N ASP A 25 -15.13 6.97 -15.63
CA ASP A 25 -13.69 6.65 -15.62
C ASP A 25 -12.92 7.44 -14.56
N GLY A 26 -13.27 8.68 -14.27
CA GLY A 26 -12.61 9.50 -13.25
C GLY A 26 -12.91 9.00 -11.84
N GLU A 27 -14.15 8.64 -11.57
CA GLU A 27 -14.57 8.08 -10.28
C GLU A 27 -13.93 6.72 -10.03
N GLN A 28 -13.88 5.85 -11.05
CA GLN A 28 -13.23 4.56 -10.95
C GLN A 28 -11.74 4.70 -10.67
N ARG A 29 -11.04 5.61 -11.34
CA ARG A 29 -9.60 5.85 -11.09
C ARG A 29 -9.32 6.38 -9.69
N LEU A 30 -10.22 7.16 -9.10
CA LEU A 30 -10.10 7.59 -7.70
C LEU A 30 -10.29 6.42 -6.75
N ALA A 31 -11.32 5.60 -6.96
CA ALA A 31 -11.57 4.40 -6.17
C ALA A 31 -10.37 3.43 -6.25
N ASP A 32 -9.82 3.20 -7.45
CA ASP A 32 -8.64 2.35 -7.63
C ASP A 32 -7.41 2.86 -6.84
N ARG A 33 -7.18 4.18 -6.83
CA ARG A 33 -6.09 4.77 -6.05
C ARG A 33 -6.29 4.55 -4.55
N GLU A 34 -7.50 4.77 -4.04
CA GLU A 34 -7.83 4.55 -2.63
C GLU A 34 -7.64 3.08 -2.25
N GLU A 35 -8.11 2.14 -3.06
CA GLU A 35 -7.91 0.71 -2.83
C GLU A 35 -6.42 0.32 -2.82
N ILE A 36 -5.62 0.87 -3.74
CA ILE A 36 -4.17 0.66 -3.78
C ILE A 36 -3.51 1.19 -2.50
N GLU A 37 -3.86 2.40 -2.05
CA GLU A 37 -3.34 2.96 -0.80
C GLU A 37 -3.65 2.07 0.40
N GLN A 38 -4.86 1.48 0.46
CA GLN A 38 -5.24 0.54 1.52
C GLN A 38 -4.43 -0.77 1.46
N VAL A 39 -4.13 -1.30 0.27
CA VAL A 39 -3.28 -2.49 0.11
C VAL A 39 -1.87 -2.21 0.60
N LEU A 40 -1.29 -1.08 0.20
CA LEU A 40 0.04 -0.66 0.63
C LEU A 40 0.11 -0.44 2.15
N ALA A 41 -0.93 0.19 2.72
CA ALA A 41 -1.05 0.40 4.16
C ALA A 41 -1.14 -0.94 4.92
N ARG A 42 -1.91 -1.92 4.44
CA ARG A 42 -2.00 -3.26 5.03
C ARG A 42 -0.64 -3.97 5.04
N ALA A 43 0.10 -3.93 3.93
CA ALA A 43 1.45 -4.49 3.86
C ALA A 43 2.38 -3.85 4.90
N ASN A 44 2.38 -2.52 4.99
CA ASN A 44 3.22 -1.81 5.95
C ASN A 44 2.85 -2.08 7.40
N LEU A 45 1.55 -2.06 7.71
CA LEU A 45 1.04 -2.33 9.06
C LEU A 45 1.30 -3.78 9.49
N GLY A 46 1.08 -4.76 8.59
CA GLY A 46 1.38 -6.16 8.85
C GLY A 46 2.87 -6.36 9.16
N PHE A 47 3.75 -5.68 8.43
CA PHE A 47 5.18 -5.70 8.71
C PHE A 47 5.52 -5.06 10.06
N GLU A 48 4.93 -3.90 10.40
CA GLU A 48 5.15 -3.19 11.67
C GLU A 48 4.67 -4.01 12.87
N LEU A 49 3.45 -4.55 12.79
CA LEU A 49 2.82 -5.35 13.85
C LEU A 49 3.38 -6.78 13.94
N SER A 50 4.21 -7.20 12.99
CA SER A 50 4.65 -8.60 12.84
C SER A 50 3.48 -9.57 12.64
N ASP A 51 2.43 -9.11 11.96
CA ASP A 51 1.28 -9.91 11.55
C ASP A 51 1.54 -10.48 10.16
N ALA A 52 1.87 -11.77 10.11
CA ALA A 52 2.24 -12.45 8.87
C ALA A 52 1.06 -12.59 7.89
N ASP A 53 -0.17 -12.72 8.40
CA ASP A 53 -1.37 -12.85 7.58
C ASP A 53 -1.77 -11.51 6.97
N LEU A 54 -1.75 -10.45 7.76
CA LEU A 54 -2.01 -9.10 7.29
C LEU A 54 -0.98 -8.66 6.25
N PHE A 55 0.32 -8.97 6.50
CA PHE A 55 1.40 -8.67 5.57
C PHE A 55 1.24 -9.42 4.25
N ALA A 56 1.19 -10.75 4.32
CA ALA A 56 1.14 -11.60 3.13
C ALA A 56 -0.16 -11.43 2.34
N GLY A 57 -1.27 -11.13 3.02
CA GLY A 57 -2.58 -10.90 2.40
C GLY A 57 -2.63 -9.69 1.45
N ALA A 58 -1.66 -8.78 1.53
CA ALA A 58 -1.53 -7.67 0.59
C ALA A 58 -0.92 -8.07 -0.76
N PHE A 59 -0.36 -9.28 -0.88
CA PHE A 59 0.33 -9.75 -2.07
C PHE A 59 -0.52 -10.73 -2.88
N ALA A 60 -0.33 -10.73 -4.20
CA ALA A 60 -0.91 -11.74 -5.09
C ALA A 60 -0.38 -13.15 -4.73
N ALA A 61 -1.10 -14.20 -5.15
CA ALA A 61 -0.70 -15.57 -4.81
C ALA A 61 0.68 -15.94 -5.36
N ASP A 62 1.00 -15.44 -6.53
CA ASP A 62 2.26 -15.62 -7.27
C ASP A 62 3.22 -14.42 -7.18
N ALA A 63 3.00 -13.53 -6.22
CA ALA A 63 3.78 -12.31 -6.07
C ALA A 63 5.26 -12.58 -5.84
N VAL A 64 6.08 -11.61 -6.23
CA VAL A 64 7.52 -11.63 -6.02
C VAL A 64 7.95 -10.49 -5.08
N TYR A 65 8.74 -10.81 -4.06
CA TYR A 65 9.38 -9.84 -3.20
C TYR A 65 10.90 -9.94 -3.36
N GLU A 66 11.53 -8.86 -3.82
CA GLU A 66 12.97 -8.77 -4.07
C GLU A 66 13.64 -7.77 -3.13
N LEU A 67 14.80 -8.14 -2.62
CA LEU A 67 15.73 -7.24 -1.93
C LEU A 67 16.83 -6.85 -2.89
N ALA A 68 16.94 -5.57 -3.19
CA ALA A 68 18.02 -5.03 -4.00
C ALA A 68 19.03 -4.32 -3.10
N GLY A 69 20.20 -4.91 -2.94
CA GLY A 69 21.26 -4.44 -2.07
C GLY A 69 22.32 -5.51 -1.85
N GLU A 70 23.35 -5.21 -1.08
CA GLU A 70 24.42 -6.15 -0.74
C GLU A 70 24.05 -6.98 0.51
N GLY A 71 23.50 -8.18 0.29
CA GLY A 71 23.24 -9.15 1.35
C GLY A 71 21.84 -9.08 1.98
N PRO A 72 21.51 -10.06 2.84
CA PRO A 72 20.22 -10.13 3.51
C PRO A 72 20.10 -9.03 4.58
N VAL A 73 19.18 -8.10 4.38
CA VAL A 73 18.93 -6.96 5.27
C VAL A 73 17.70 -7.20 6.15
N PHE A 74 17.71 -6.66 7.37
CA PHE A 74 16.60 -6.69 8.32
C PHE A 74 16.02 -8.08 8.62
N GLY A 75 16.88 -9.10 8.61
CA GLY A 75 16.47 -10.44 8.95
C GLY A 75 15.77 -11.19 7.82
N CYS A 76 15.72 -10.68 6.61
CA CYS A 76 15.41 -11.49 5.44
C CYS A 76 16.54 -12.48 5.21
N GLN A 77 16.21 -13.76 5.05
CA GLN A 77 17.21 -14.80 4.81
C GLN A 77 17.53 -15.00 3.33
N LYS A 78 16.65 -14.50 2.48
CA LYS A 78 16.74 -14.62 1.04
C LYS A 78 16.70 -13.23 0.41
N MET A 79 17.33 -13.11 -0.76
CA MET A 79 17.24 -11.90 -1.58
C MET A 79 15.96 -11.86 -2.43
N ARG A 80 15.25 -12.99 -2.53
CA ARG A 80 14.02 -13.13 -3.28
C ARG A 80 13.09 -14.13 -2.61
N TYR A 81 11.82 -13.80 -2.61
CA TYR A 81 10.71 -14.62 -2.14
C TYR A 81 9.70 -14.74 -3.28
N ASP A 82 9.32 -15.97 -3.61
CA ASP A 82 8.40 -16.27 -4.72
C ASP A 82 7.09 -16.85 -4.18
N GLY A 83 5.99 -16.14 -4.44
CA GLY A 83 4.66 -16.47 -3.96
C GLY A 83 4.36 -15.94 -2.56
N ARG A 84 3.05 -15.76 -2.30
CA ARG A 84 2.52 -15.22 -1.03
C ARG A 84 2.99 -15.98 0.20
N ASP A 85 3.04 -17.31 0.12
CA ASP A 85 3.41 -18.13 1.26
C ASP A 85 4.90 -18.00 1.61
N ASP A 86 5.77 -17.89 0.59
CA ASP A 86 7.17 -17.60 0.81
C ASP A 86 7.39 -16.17 1.35
N ILE A 87 6.64 -15.19 0.85
CA ILE A 87 6.64 -13.81 1.37
C ILE A 87 6.20 -13.77 2.85
N ARG A 88 5.24 -14.61 3.24
CA ARG A 88 4.80 -14.75 4.65
C ARG A 88 5.98 -15.09 5.57
N THR A 89 6.96 -15.88 5.09
CA THR A 89 8.10 -16.30 5.90
C THR A 89 8.99 -15.12 6.32
N ILE A 90 8.96 -13.99 5.63
CA ILE A 90 9.67 -12.77 6.05
C ILE A 90 9.30 -12.38 7.49
N ILE A 91 8.02 -12.52 7.84
CA ILE A 91 7.52 -12.17 9.18
C ILE A 91 7.73 -13.33 10.16
N THR A 92 7.40 -14.57 9.78
CA THR A 92 7.51 -15.73 10.68
C THR A 92 8.95 -16.02 11.08
N ASP A 93 9.89 -15.98 10.14
CA ASP A 93 11.32 -16.16 10.39
C ASP A 93 11.90 -15.06 11.29
N ARG A 94 11.42 -13.81 11.10
CA ARG A 94 11.81 -12.70 11.97
C ARG A 94 11.33 -12.92 13.42
N LEU A 95 10.10 -13.36 13.61
CA LEU A 95 9.54 -13.67 14.93
C LEU A 95 10.29 -14.84 15.58
N GLU A 96 10.62 -15.86 14.82
CA GLU A 96 11.37 -17.00 15.31
C GLU A 96 12.78 -16.61 15.78
N ARG A 97 13.50 -15.83 14.96
CA ARG A 97 14.81 -15.28 15.38
C ARG A 97 14.71 -14.42 16.62
N ALA A 98 13.68 -13.58 16.74
CA ALA A 98 13.50 -12.75 17.92
C ALA A 98 13.24 -13.58 19.19
N ARG A 99 12.54 -14.72 19.08
CA ARG A 99 12.32 -15.64 20.21
C ARG A 99 13.59 -16.38 20.62
N ASN A 100 14.44 -16.69 19.64
CA ASN A 100 15.67 -17.48 19.83
C ASN A 100 16.90 -16.61 20.13
N ALA A 101 16.76 -15.27 20.09
CA ALA A 101 17.85 -14.35 20.41
C ALA A 101 18.22 -14.48 21.90
N ASP A 102 19.53 -14.59 22.19
CA ASP A 102 20.02 -14.56 23.56
C ASP A 102 19.93 -13.12 24.13
N PRO A 103 19.10 -12.88 25.15
CA PRO A 103 18.97 -11.55 25.75
C PRO A 103 20.28 -10.96 26.27
N ALA A 104 21.25 -11.83 26.66
CA ALA A 104 22.53 -11.39 27.18
C ALA A 104 23.43 -10.74 26.11
N THR A 105 23.14 -10.95 24.83
CA THR A 105 23.88 -10.37 23.71
C THR A 105 23.33 -9.00 23.27
N LEU A 106 22.18 -8.58 23.81
CA LEU A 106 21.51 -7.34 23.42
C LEU A 106 21.95 -6.18 24.35
N SER A 107 22.18 -5.01 23.75
CA SER A 107 22.50 -3.78 24.49
C SER A 107 21.28 -3.07 25.08
N TYR A 108 20.08 -3.65 24.91
CA TYR A 108 18.79 -3.09 25.34
C TYR A 108 17.87 -4.21 25.84
N ASP A 109 16.85 -3.84 26.61
CA ASP A 109 15.78 -4.76 26.99
C ASP A 109 14.93 -5.12 25.77
N PRO A 110 14.89 -6.41 25.33
CA PRO A 110 14.13 -6.84 24.17
C PRO A 110 12.63 -6.52 24.26
N GLN A 111 12.05 -6.49 25.46
CA GLN A 111 10.65 -6.17 25.69
C GLN A 111 10.34 -4.70 25.43
N SER A 112 11.35 -3.82 25.50
CA SER A 112 11.22 -2.40 25.24
C SER A 112 11.22 -2.06 23.75
N LEU A 113 11.69 -2.97 22.89
CA LEU A 113 11.83 -2.72 21.46
C LEU A 113 10.49 -2.41 20.82
N ARG A 114 10.43 -1.25 20.18
CA ARG A 114 9.34 -0.85 19.27
C ARG A 114 9.95 -0.51 17.92
N ARG A 115 9.32 -1.01 16.87
CA ARG A 115 9.71 -0.73 15.50
C ARG A 115 8.57 0.02 14.83
N TYR A 116 8.92 1.09 14.14
CA TYR A 116 8.00 1.90 13.36
C TYR A 116 8.46 1.90 11.92
N ASN A 117 7.60 1.44 11.01
CA ASN A 117 7.77 1.61 9.58
C ASN A 117 6.98 2.84 9.14
N ARG A 118 7.67 3.73 8.46
CA ARG A 118 7.04 4.92 7.88
C ARG A 118 7.34 4.94 6.38
N ASN A 119 6.29 5.13 5.59
CA ASN A 119 6.41 5.39 4.18
C ASN A 119 6.07 6.85 3.93
N SER A 120 6.79 7.47 3.04
CA SER A 120 6.57 8.84 2.56
C SER A 120 6.77 8.89 1.05
N ASP A 121 6.47 10.06 0.45
CA ASP A 121 6.68 10.33 -0.96
C ASP A 121 6.00 9.27 -1.87
N SER A 122 4.76 8.88 -1.51
CA SER A 122 3.99 7.87 -2.25
C SER A 122 3.52 8.41 -3.59
N LEU A 123 3.96 7.78 -4.67
CA LEU A 123 3.50 8.02 -6.03
C LEU A 123 2.82 6.76 -6.57
N ILE A 124 1.55 6.88 -6.96
CA ILE A 124 0.78 5.80 -7.60
C ILE A 124 0.50 6.20 -9.04
N GLU A 125 0.90 5.35 -9.98
CA GLU A 125 0.67 5.49 -11.41
C GLU A 125 -0.23 4.36 -11.90
N LEU A 126 -1.46 4.66 -12.27
CA LEU A 126 -2.36 3.69 -12.94
C LEU A 126 -1.87 3.53 -14.38
N THR A 127 -1.30 2.37 -14.70
CA THR A 127 -0.71 2.05 -16.00
C THR A 127 -1.67 1.35 -16.95
N GLY A 128 -2.81 0.88 -16.43
CA GLY A 128 -3.90 0.25 -17.17
C GLY A 128 -5.19 0.26 -16.35
N LEU A 129 -6.17 -0.53 -16.76
CA LEU A 129 -7.42 -0.72 -16.02
C LEU A 129 -7.19 -1.56 -14.75
N ASP A 130 -6.29 -2.55 -14.86
CA ASP A 130 -6.03 -3.54 -13.80
C ASP A 130 -4.54 -3.58 -13.40
N THR A 131 -3.77 -2.54 -13.74
CA THR A 131 -2.33 -2.47 -13.44
C THR A 131 -1.94 -1.09 -12.94
N ALA A 132 -1.02 -1.08 -11.98
CA ALA A 132 -0.46 0.15 -11.43
C ALA A 132 1.01 -0.04 -11.01
N LYS A 133 1.72 1.06 -10.88
CA LYS A 133 3.03 1.15 -10.24
C LYS A 133 2.95 2.04 -9.02
N HIS A 134 3.75 1.71 -8.02
CA HIS A 134 3.89 2.53 -6.83
C HIS A 134 5.37 2.69 -6.48
N PHE A 135 5.71 3.91 -6.06
CA PHE A 135 7.04 4.27 -5.57
C PHE A 135 6.87 4.97 -4.23
N SER A 136 7.68 4.60 -3.26
CA SER A 136 7.73 5.32 -1.98
C SER A 136 9.08 5.19 -1.31
N THR A 137 9.39 6.16 -0.46
CA THR A 137 10.50 6.08 0.50
C THR A 137 10.01 5.38 1.76
N TRP A 138 10.78 4.45 2.30
CA TRP A 138 10.50 3.83 3.59
C TRP A 138 11.62 4.15 4.59
N LEU A 139 11.21 4.25 5.85
CA LEU A 139 12.07 4.52 6.99
C LEU A 139 11.72 3.56 8.12
N VAL A 140 12.73 2.95 8.73
CA VAL A 140 12.57 2.17 9.95
C VAL A 140 13.20 2.91 11.12
N VAL A 141 12.37 3.24 12.09
CA VAL A 141 12.82 3.79 13.39
C VAL A 141 12.70 2.70 14.44
N MET A 142 13.75 2.49 15.20
CA MET A 142 13.76 1.62 16.37
C MET A 142 13.79 2.47 17.64
N LYS A 143 12.91 2.10 18.57
CA LYS A 143 12.88 2.66 19.92
C LYS A 143 13.10 1.55 20.92
N THR A 144 14.03 1.75 21.83
CA THR A 144 14.31 0.88 22.97
C THR A 144 14.19 1.65 24.28
N ASN A 145 14.48 1.02 25.41
CA ASN A 145 14.56 1.69 26.72
C ASN A 145 15.77 2.62 26.86
N VAL A 146 16.75 2.51 25.96
CA VAL A 146 18.01 3.28 26.03
C VAL A 146 18.14 4.29 24.90
N ASP A 147 17.47 4.09 23.76
CA ASP A 147 17.72 4.85 22.54
C ASP A 147 16.53 4.91 21.60
N ILE A 148 16.52 5.93 20.73
CA ILE A 148 15.65 6.04 19.54
C ILE A 148 16.54 6.40 18.36
N HIS A 149 16.61 5.54 17.36
CA HIS A 149 17.44 5.78 16.19
C HIS A 149 16.79 5.33 14.91
N MET A 150 17.22 5.92 13.81
CA MET A 150 16.91 5.45 12.47
C MET A 150 17.76 4.20 12.20
N SER A 151 17.08 3.09 11.93
CA SER A 151 17.75 1.80 11.71
C SER A 151 18.02 1.56 10.23
N ALA A 152 17.15 2.06 9.34
CA ALA A 152 17.30 1.93 7.92
C ALA A 152 16.39 2.88 7.15
N VAL A 153 16.76 3.13 5.91
CA VAL A 153 16.01 3.92 4.95
C VAL A 153 16.22 3.33 3.56
N GLY A 154 15.23 3.50 2.70
CA GLY A 154 15.32 3.07 1.32
C GLY A 154 14.03 3.38 0.57
N ARG A 155 13.80 2.68 -0.53
CA ARG A 155 12.57 2.86 -1.32
C ARG A 155 11.92 1.54 -1.66
N TYR A 156 10.62 1.59 -1.90
CA TYR A 156 9.85 0.53 -2.54
C TYR A 156 9.56 0.90 -3.99
N GLU A 157 9.67 -0.09 -4.84
CA GLU A 157 9.15 -0.09 -6.21
C GLU A 157 8.18 -1.26 -6.31
N ASP A 158 6.89 -0.95 -6.46
CA ASP A 158 5.83 -1.96 -6.51
C ASP A 158 5.16 -1.99 -7.87
N GLU A 159 4.83 -3.19 -8.32
CA GLU A 159 3.88 -3.44 -9.40
C GLU A 159 2.62 -4.03 -8.77
N LEU A 160 1.47 -3.44 -9.08
CA LEU A 160 0.18 -3.88 -8.57
C LEU A 160 -0.70 -4.37 -9.70
N VAL A 161 -1.52 -5.35 -9.38
CA VAL A 161 -2.54 -5.92 -10.29
C VAL A 161 -3.89 -5.97 -9.58
N LYS A 162 -4.94 -5.76 -10.36
CA LYS A 162 -6.31 -5.97 -9.92
C LYS A 162 -6.77 -7.35 -10.37
N HIS A 163 -7.03 -8.24 -9.43
CA HIS A 163 -7.50 -9.60 -9.68
C HIS A 163 -8.86 -9.81 -9.01
N ASP A 164 -9.85 -10.22 -9.78
CA ASP A 164 -11.24 -10.37 -9.32
C ASP A 164 -11.79 -9.13 -8.60
N GLY A 165 -11.43 -7.95 -9.10
CA GLY A 165 -11.86 -6.68 -8.55
C GLY A 165 -11.07 -6.21 -7.31
N VAL A 166 -10.03 -6.93 -6.88
CA VAL A 166 -9.21 -6.61 -5.70
C VAL A 166 -7.80 -6.26 -6.12
N TRP A 167 -7.30 -5.11 -5.70
CA TRP A 167 -5.92 -4.72 -5.90
C TRP A 167 -4.98 -5.49 -4.97
N LEU A 168 -3.85 -5.98 -5.53
CA LEU A 168 -2.82 -6.74 -4.82
C LEU A 168 -1.43 -6.33 -5.34
N ILE A 169 -0.41 -6.47 -4.49
CA ILE A 169 0.98 -6.29 -4.89
C ILE A 169 1.41 -7.56 -5.63
N ALA A 170 1.71 -7.44 -6.93
CA ALA A 170 2.25 -8.54 -7.73
C ALA A 170 3.77 -8.63 -7.64
N LYS A 171 4.44 -7.48 -7.49
CA LYS A 171 5.88 -7.44 -7.26
C LYS A 171 6.22 -6.28 -6.33
N ARG A 172 7.09 -6.54 -5.36
CA ARG A 172 7.74 -5.52 -4.55
C ARG A 172 9.24 -5.66 -4.66
N ARG A 173 9.90 -4.57 -4.98
CA ARG A 173 11.34 -4.45 -4.92
C ARG A 173 11.69 -3.47 -3.80
N ARG A 174 12.40 -3.97 -2.80
CA ARG A 174 12.93 -3.17 -1.71
C ARG A 174 14.38 -2.83 -1.99
N ILE A 175 14.70 -1.54 -1.99
CA ILE A 175 16.02 -0.99 -2.31
C ILE A 175 16.49 -0.20 -1.10
N GLU A 176 17.70 -0.45 -0.64
CA GLU A 176 18.44 0.30 0.39
C GLU A 176 19.51 1.18 -0.22
#